data_b5e41565b0a4b2687ebb4478845e4ec2
#
_entry.id   b5e41565b0a4b2687ebb4478845e4ec2
#
_cell.length_a   1.000
_cell.length_b   1.000
_cell.length_c   1.000
_cell.angle_alpha   90.00
_cell.angle_beta   90.00
_cell.angle_gamma   90.00
#
_symmetry.space_group_name_H-M   'P 1'
#
loop_
_entity.id
_entity.type
_entity.pdbx_description
1 polymer ?
#
loop_
_entity_poly.entity_id
_entity_poly.type
_entity_poly.pdbx_seq_one_letter_code
_entity_poly.pdbx_strand_id
1 'polypeptide(L)'
;LIMVAAVPLYLFSRQELAPVEDQSHISLFLEASPDSTVAATNSDSLKVVEAIRAFPEARFMWSLTSSWGGFGGLVAKDWRERTRSTELMYGEVFGAVSQIPGLRVFPRLDPPLPTPGQYDVELILASEVPAEQLLEMTAAVLGAGWQSGKFLYVDTDLKIDLPEARVVLDRERLADLGFDLAGVGQELGTLLGGAYVNRFNFYDRSYKVIPQ
;
A
#
# COMPACT_ATOMS: atom_id res chain seq x y z
N LEU A 1 -26.12 -43.92 -15.34
CA LEU A 1 -26.52 -42.50 -15.62
C LEU A 1 -25.76 -41.53 -14.73
N ILE A 2 -25.69 -41.70 -13.39
CA ILE A 2 -25.02 -40.80 -12.46
C ILE A 2 -23.50 -40.72 -12.77
N MET A 3 -22.81 -41.84 -12.96
CA MET A 3 -21.39 -41.87 -13.30
C MET A 3 -21.08 -41.20 -14.64
N VAL A 4 -21.95 -41.33 -15.61
CA VAL A 4 -21.81 -40.68 -16.93
C VAL A 4 -22.01 -39.16 -16.83
N ALA A 5 -22.89 -38.70 -15.94
CA ALA A 5 -23.11 -37.28 -15.66
C ALA A 5 -21.99 -36.64 -14.81
N ALA A 6 -21.32 -37.43 -13.99
CA ALA A 6 -20.20 -36.92 -13.15
C ALA A 6 -19.00 -36.43 -13.97
N VAL A 7 -18.72 -37.09 -15.10
CA VAL A 7 -17.59 -36.71 -15.97
C VAL A 7 -17.71 -35.29 -16.53
N PRO A 8 -18.84 -34.93 -17.22
CA PRO A 8 -18.98 -33.56 -17.70
C PRO A 8 -19.12 -32.56 -16.56
N LEU A 9 -19.76 -32.90 -15.45
CA LEU A 9 -19.77 -32.00 -14.27
C LEU A 9 -18.38 -31.70 -13.75
N TYR A 10 -17.49 -32.70 -13.67
CA TYR A 10 -16.10 -32.49 -13.26
C TYR A 10 -15.31 -31.65 -14.28
N LEU A 11 -15.46 -31.94 -15.57
CA LEU A 11 -14.74 -31.26 -16.65
C LEU A 11 -15.17 -29.80 -16.85
N PHE A 12 -16.45 -29.49 -16.60
CA PHE A 12 -17.00 -28.16 -16.79
C PHE A 12 -17.17 -27.37 -15.47
N SER A 13 -16.91 -27.99 -14.30
CA SER A 13 -16.88 -27.24 -13.05
C SER A 13 -15.68 -26.32 -13.00
N ARG A 14 -15.86 -25.12 -12.48
CA ARG A 14 -14.74 -24.19 -12.23
C ARG A 14 -13.80 -24.83 -11.21
N GLN A 15 -12.51 -24.83 -11.53
CA GLN A 15 -11.47 -25.30 -10.63
C GLN A 15 -10.95 -24.08 -9.86
N GLU A 16 -11.61 -23.75 -8.78
CA GLU A 16 -11.22 -22.66 -7.86
C GLU A 16 -10.90 -23.28 -6.51
N LEU A 17 -9.90 -22.74 -5.82
CA LEU A 17 -9.56 -23.19 -4.47
C LEU A 17 -10.68 -22.82 -3.48
N ALA A 18 -11.22 -21.62 -3.63
CA ALA A 18 -12.43 -21.16 -2.96
C ALA A 18 -13.06 -20.03 -3.80
N PRO A 19 -14.39 -19.99 -3.98
CA PRO A 19 -15.06 -18.88 -4.65
C PRO A 19 -14.90 -17.60 -3.82
N VAL A 20 -14.93 -16.45 -4.48
CA VAL A 20 -15.00 -15.15 -3.80
C VAL A 20 -16.32 -15.09 -3.03
N GLU A 21 -16.24 -14.71 -1.75
CA GLU A 21 -17.39 -14.60 -0.86
C GLU A 21 -17.66 -13.14 -0.52
N ASP A 22 -18.94 -12.80 -0.39
CA ASP A 22 -19.34 -11.51 0.13
C ASP A 22 -19.17 -11.44 1.66
N GLN A 23 -18.01 -10.96 2.08
CA GLN A 23 -17.67 -10.82 3.50
C GLN A 23 -18.18 -9.51 4.14
N SER A 24 -19.04 -8.76 3.41
CA SER A 24 -19.51 -7.42 3.84
C SER A 24 -18.38 -6.44 4.12
N HIS A 25 -17.22 -6.64 3.49
CA HIS A 25 -16.04 -5.83 3.67
C HIS A 25 -15.31 -5.60 2.33
N ILE A 26 -14.81 -4.39 2.12
CA ILE A 26 -13.90 -4.06 1.03
C ILE A 26 -12.68 -3.40 1.68
N SER A 27 -11.55 -4.07 1.64
CA SER A 27 -10.27 -3.52 2.10
C SER A 27 -9.79 -2.41 1.18
N LEU A 28 -9.18 -1.37 1.75
CA LEU A 28 -8.64 -0.22 1.04
C LEU A 28 -7.17 -0.03 1.42
N PHE A 29 -6.30 -0.06 0.43
CA PHE A 29 -4.91 0.33 0.57
C PHE A 29 -4.74 1.74 0.04
N LEU A 30 -4.13 2.61 0.84
CA LEU A 30 -3.90 4.00 0.53
C LEU A 30 -2.40 4.22 0.37
N GLU A 31 -1.95 4.69 -0.77
CA GLU A 31 -0.57 5.04 -1.04
C GLU A 31 -0.47 6.55 -1.23
N ALA A 32 0.32 7.20 -0.38
CA ALA A 32 0.58 8.63 -0.47
C ALA A 32 1.82 8.91 -1.32
N SER A 33 1.99 10.17 -1.76
CA SER A 33 3.25 10.60 -2.36
C SER A 33 4.41 10.41 -1.37
N PRO A 34 5.62 10.04 -1.84
CA PRO A 34 6.78 9.80 -0.97
C PRO A 34 7.16 10.98 -0.07
N ASP A 35 6.82 12.20 -0.47
CA ASP A 35 7.07 13.45 0.25
C ASP A 35 5.88 13.92 1.12
N SER A 36 4.84 13.10 1.24
CA SER A 36 3.62 13.46 1.99
C SER A 36 3.89 13.53 3.50
N THR A 37 3.22 14.49 4.13
CA THR A 37 3.14 14.56 5.59
C THR A 37 1.92 13.79 6.10
N VAL A 38 1.96 13.34 7.36
CA VAL A 38 0.81 12.69 8.00
C VAL A 38 -0.45 13.57 7.93
N ALA A 39 -0.31 14.88 8.09
CA ALA A 39 -1.42 15.82 8.03
C ALA A 39 -2.05 15.87 6.63
N ALA A 40 -1.23 15.91 5.56
CA ALA A 40 -1.71 15.87 4.18
C ALA A 40 -2.39 14.55 3.87
N THR A 41 -1.75 13.42 4.18
CA THR A 41 -2.31 12.09 3.98
C THR A 41 -3.65 11.91 4.72
N ASN A 42 -3.74 12.41 5.95
CA ASN A 42 -4.99 12.35 6.70
C ASN A 42 -6.09 13.20 6.05
N SER A 43 -5.77 14.40 5.58
CA SER A 43 -6.72 15.26 4.86
C SER A 43 -7.27 14.57 3.60
N ASP A 44 -6.41 13.92 2.83
CA ASP A 44 -6.83 13.20 1.62
C ASP A 44 -7.58 11.90 1.95
N SER A 45 -7.20 11.20 3.02
CA SER A 45 -7.92 10.04 3.54
C SER A 45 -9.36 10.39 3.94
N LEU A 46 -9.61 11.58 4.50
CA LEU A 46 -10.96 12.02 4.80
C LEU A 46 -11.85 12.17 3.56
N LYS A 47 -11.28 12.56 2.41
CA LYS A 47 -12.02 12.59 1.13
C LYS A 47 -12.43 11.18 0.69
N VAL A 48 -11.56 10.18 0.94
CA VAL A 48 -11.90 8.76 0.71
C VAL A 48 -13.06 8.33 1.60
N VAL A 49 -13.03 8.71 2.88
CA VAL A 49 -14.12 8.43 3.82
C VAL A 49 -15.45 9.03 3.34
N GLU A 50 -15.44 10.28 2.86
CA GLU A 50 -16.64 10.94 2.35
C GLU A 50 -17.17 10.25 1.08
N ALA A 51 -16.30 9.89 0.13
CA ALA A 51 -16.70 9.18 -1.07
C ALA A 51 -17.34 7.82 -0.75
N ILE A 52 -16.78 7.09 0.21
CA ILE A 52 -17.32 5.80 0.64
C ILE A 52 -18.66 5.95 1.39
N ARG A 53 -18.80 6.96 2.22
CA ARG A 53 -20.06 7.22 2.95
C ARG A 53 -21.24 7.52 2.03
N ALA A 54 -20.98 7.93 0.79
CA ALA A 54 -22.05 8.17 -0.18
C ALA A 54 -22.74 6.87 -0.66
N PHE A 55 -22.14 5.71 -0.45
CA PHE A 55 -22.74 4.43 -0.81
C PHE A 55 -23.85 4.05 0.18
N PRO A 56 -25.07 3.77 -0.27
CA PRO A 56 -26.19 3.43 0.61
C PRO A 56 -25.98 2.12 1.39
N GLU A 57 -25.15 1.23 0.87
CA GLU A 57 -24.79 -0.04 1.51
C GLU A 57 -23.69 0.13 2.56
N ALA A 58 -22.98 1.25 2.62
CA ALA A 58 -21.94 1.48 3.60
C ALA A 58 -22.56 1.63 5.00
N ARG A 59 -22.06 0.85 5.96
CA ARG A 59 -22.39 1.00 7.38
C ARG A 59 -21.43 1.97 8.04
N PHE A 60 -20.14 1.76 7.84
CA PHE A 60 -19.08 2.68 8.26
C PHE A 60 -17.80 2.40 7.45
N MET A 61 -16.88 3.33 7.50
CA MET A 61 -15.53 3.17 7.03
C MET A 61 -14.56 3.47 8.18
N TRP A 62 -13.46 2.75 8.22
CA TRP A 62 -12.33 3.01 9.10
C TRP A 62 -11.07 3.18 8.27
N SER A 63 -10.14 3.99 8.75
CA SER A 63 -8.82 4.14 8.12
C SER A 63 -7.75 4.39 9.17
N LEU A 64 -6.56 3.88 8.90
CA LEU A 64 -5.33 4.16 9.60
C LEU A 64 -4.38 4.83 8.62
N THR A 65 -3.93 6.04 8.95
CA THR A 65 -3.08 6.85 8.08
C THR A 65 -1.72 7.11 8.67
N SER A 66 -0.72 7.19 7.80
CA SER A 66 0.66 7.54 8.09
C SER A 66 1.22 8.45 6.98
N SER A 67 2.49 8.84 7.04
CA SER A 67 3.11 9.63 5.98
C SER A 67 3.21 8.90 4.63
N TRP A 68 3.38 7.59 4.63
CA TRP A 68 3.47 6.78 3.41
C TRP A 68 2.10 6.42 2.80
N GLY A 69 1.00 6.71 3.49
CA GLY A 69 -0.34 6.30 3.11
C GLY A 69 -1.05 5.62 4.25
N GLY A 70 -1.51 4.39 4.04
CA GLY A 70 -2.19 3.63 5.08
C GLY A 70 -3.10 2.55 4.54
N PHE A 71 -4.01 2.12 5.38
CA PHE A 71 -5.02 1.14 5.02
C PHE A 71 -6.32 1.42 5.74
N GLY A 72 -7.39 0.90 5.19
CA GLY A 72 -8.73 1.09 5.74
C GLY A 72 -9.68 0.05 5.18
N GLY A 73 -10.95 0.24 5.42
CA GLY A 73 -11.96 -0.64 4.87
C GLY A 73 -13.35 -0.06 4.95
N LEU A 74 -14.11 -0.32 3.91
CA LEU A 74 -15.55 -0.15 3.91
C LEU A 74 -16.16 -1.39 4.55
N VAL A 75 -16.95 -1.19 5.60
CA VAL A 75 -17.81 -2.23 6.16
C VAL A 75 -19.23 -1.98 5.67
N ALA A 76 -19.77 -2.93 4.92
CA ALA A 76 -21.13 -2.87 4.41
C ALA A 76 -22.16 -3.23 5.48
N LYS A 77 -23.42 -2.82 5.26
CA LYS A 77 -24.56 -3.23 6.06
C LYS A 77 -24.76 -4.74 5.99
N ASP A 78 -25.53 -5.30 6.91
CA ASP A 78 -25.93 -6.70 6.89
C ASP A 78 -26.61 -7.05 5.53
N TRP A 79 -26.45 -8.28 5.08
CA TRP A 79 -27.00 -8.75 3.82
C TRP A 79 -28.52 -8.58 3.71
N ARG A 80 -29.22 -8.59 4.83
CA ARG A 80 -30.66 -8.34 4.92
C ARG A 80 -31.05 -6.88 4.72
N GLU A 81 -30.09 -5.97 4.91
CA GLU A 81 -30.30 -4.52 4.84
C GLU A 81 -29.79 -3.90 3.54
N ARG A 82 -29.26 -4.72 2.63
CA ARG A 82 -28.73 -4.28 1.34
C ARG A 82 -29.18 -5.20 0.21
N THR A 83 -29.23 -4.65 -1.00
CA THR A 83 -29.63 -5.37 -2.20
C THR A 83 -28.47 -5.83 -3.07
N ARG A 84 -27.30 -5.22 -2.90
CA ARG A 84 -26.11 -5.50 -3.70
C ARG A 84 -25.01 -6.15 -2.84
N SER A 85 -24.30 -7.11 -3.41
CA SER A 85 -23.12 -7.71 -2.80
C SER A 85 -21.92 -6.74 -2.88
N THR A 86 -20.89 -6.97 -2.07
CA THR A 86 -19.63 -6.21 -2.13
C THR A 86 -18.93 -6.36 -3.48
N GLU A 87 -19.09 -7.50 -4.15
CA GLU A 87 -18.58 -7.74 -5.50
C GLU A 87 -19.22 -6.80 -6.54
N LEU A 88 -20.54 -6.63 -6.47
CA LEU A 88 -21.25 -5.72 -7.36
C LEU A 88 -20.92 -4.25 -7.11
N MET A 89 -20.61 -3.90 -5.87
CA MET A 89 -20.20 -2.55 -5.49
C MET A 89 -18.74 -2.24 -5.84
N TYR A 90 -17.90 -3.26 -5.96
CA TYR A 90 -16.46 -3.13 -6.08
C TYR A 90 -16.02 -2.16 -7.19
N GLY A 91 -16.58 -2.32 -8.39
CA GLY A 91 -16.24 -1.45 -9.53
C GLY A 91 -16.61 0.02 -9.32
N GLU A 92 -17.76 0.28 -8.68
CA GLU A 92 -18.19 1.65 -8.35
C GLU A 92 -17.32 2.26 -7.25
N VAL A 93 -16.97 1.48 -6.23
CA VAL A 93 -16.05 1.89 -5.16
C VAL A 93 -14.68 2.22 -5.76
N PHE A 94 -14.14 1.36 -6.62
CA PHE A 94 -12.89 1.61 -7.33
C PHE A 94 -12.96 2.92 -8.13
N GLY A 95 -14.02 3.14 -8.91
CA GLY A 95 -14.22 4.37 -9.67
C GLY A 95 -14.31 5.61 -8.80
N ALA A 96 -14.99 5.54 -7.66
CA ALA A 96 -15.15 6.66 -6.74
C ALA A 96 -13.83 7.06 -6.05
N VAL A 97 -13.04 6.09 -5.60
CA VAL A 97 -11.79 6.38 -4.86
C VAL A 97 -10.61 6.68 -5.77
N SER A 98 -10.58 6.15 -6.99
CA SER A 98 -9.49 6.40 -7.96
C SER A 98 -9.43 7.84 -8.47
N GLN A 99 -10.48 8.63 -8.28
CA GLN A 99 -10.55 10.04 -8.68
C GLN A 99 -10.07 11.01 -7.60
N ILE A 100 -9.73 10.51 -6.41
CA ILE A 100 -9.32 11.37 -5.29
C ILE A 100 -7.84 11.75 -5.46
N PRO A 101 -7.52 13.06 -5.64
CA PRO A 101 -6.15 13.49 -5.79
C PRO A 101 -5.39 13.39 -4.46
N GLY A 102 -4.07 13.18 -4.53
CA GLY A 102 -3.18 13.13 -3.37
C GLY A 102 -2.96 11.73 -2.79
N LEU A 103 -3.85 10.79 -3.08
CA LEU A 103 -3.72 9.39 -2.71
C LEU A 103 -4.00 8.48 -3.89
N ARG A 104 -3.26 7.38 -3.98
CA ARG A 104 -3.62 6.23 -4.80
C ARG A 104 -4.34 5.24 -3.90
N VAL A 105 -5.58 4.93 -4.22
CA VAL A 105 -6.43 4.06 -3.38
C VAL A 105 -6.76 2.79 -4.14
N PHE A 106 -6.45 1.66 -3.52
CA PHE A 106 -6.67 0.33 -4.09
C PHE A 106 -7.69 -0.43 -3.25
N PRO A 107 -8.95 -0.49 -3.70
CA PRO A 107 -9.92 -1.40 -3.12
C PRO A 107 -9.55 -2.86 -3.42
N ARG A 108 -9.82 -3.75 -2.48
CA ARG A 108 -9.68 -5.19 -2.63
C ARG A 108 -10.82 -5.91 -1.92
N LEU A 109 -11.35 -6.92 -2.56
CA LEU A 109 -12.19 -7.92 -1.89
C LEU A 109 -11.27 -8.87 -1.12
N ASP A 110 -11.58 -9.11 0.15
CA ASP A 110 -10.77 -10.01 0.94
C ASP A 110 -10.93 -11.45 0.42
N PRO A 111 -9.83 -12.19 0.25
CA PRO A 111 -9.90 -13.56 -0.22
C PRO A 111 -10.56 -14.43 0.84
N PRO A 112 -11.35 -15.47 0.43
CA PRO A 112 -12.04 -16.36 1.39
C PRO A 112 -11.08 -17.24 2.19
N LEU A 113 -9.86 -17.44 1.66
CA LEU A 113 -8.78 -18.16 2.33
C LEU A 113 -7.57 -17.25 2.52
N PRO A 114 -6.83 -17.40 3.64
CA PRO A 114 -5.59 -16.67 3.82
C PRO A 114 -4.61 -16.92 2.68
N THR A 115 -4.24 -15.87 1.97
CA THR A 115 -3.20 -15.91 0.93
C THR A 115 -1.95 -15.18 1.44
N PRO A 116 -0.74 -15.63 1.08
CA PRO A 116 0.49 -14.97 1.52
C PRO A 116 0.70 -13.58 0.92
N GLY A 117 -0.01 -13.24 -0.17
CA GLY A 117 0.14 -12.01 -0.93
C GLY A 117 -0.97 -10.99 -0.69
N GLN A 118 -0.73 -9.77 -1.16
CA GLN A 118 -1.71 -8.67 -1.14
C GLN A 118 -2.56 -8.62 -2.41
N TYR A 119 -2.12 -9.27 -3.50
CA TYR A 119 -2.73 -9.22 -4.83
C TYR A 119 -3.06 -10.62 -5.32
N ASP A 120 -4.02 -10.72 -6.24
CA ASP A 120 -4.43 -11.99 -6.85
C ASP A 120 -3.29 -12.63 -7.67
N VAL A 121 -2.42 -11.81 -8.25
CA VAL A 121 -1.24 -12.24 -8.99
C VAL A 121 -0.04 -11.42 -8.53
N GLU A 122 0.97 -12.09 -7.98
CA GLU A 122 2.24 -11.51 -7.60
C GLU A 122 3.35 -12.11 -8.44
N LEU A 123 4.10 -11.25 -9.14
CA LEU A 123 5.24 -11.61 -9.95
C LEU A 123 6.52 -11.03 -9.34
N ILE A 124 7.47 -11.88 -9.01
CA ILE A 124 8.76 -11.46 -8.49
C ILE A 124 9.78 -11.43 -9.62
N LEU A 125 10.33 -10.24 -9.89
CA LEU A 125 11.47 -10.07 -10.81
C LEU A 125 12.74 -9.97 -9.99
N ALA A 126 13.60 -11.00 -10.08
CA ALA A 126 14.88 -11.03 -9.41
C ALA A 126 16.02 -10.87 -10.44
N SER A 127 16.93 -9.93 -10.18
CA SER A 127 18.08 -9.68 -11.06
C SER A 127 19.24 -9.09 -10.26
N GLU A 128 20.46 -9.22 -10.79
CA GLU A 128 21.67 -8.59 -10.25
C GLU A 128 22.02 -7.27 -10.96
N VAL A 129 21.17 -6.81 -11.90
CA VAL A 129 21.39 -5.53 -12.59
C VAL A 129 21.10 -4.34 -11.69
N PRO A 130 21.64 -3.13 -11.99
CA PRO A 130 21.28 -1.90 -11.29
C PRO A 130 19.77 -1.65 -11.28
N ALA A 131 19.29 -0.96 -10.24
CA ALA A 131 17.86 -0.71 -10.03
C ALA A 131 17.20 0.02 -11.22
N GLU A 132 17.92 0.92 -11.88
CA GLU A 132 17.44 1.65 -13.06
C GLU A 132 17.12 0.71 -14.23
N GLN A 133 17.98 -0.29 -14.48
CA GLN A 133 17.75 -1.28 -15.53
C GLN A 133 16.60 -2.23 -15.15
N LEU A 134 16.51 -2.61 -13.88
CA LEU A 134 15.40 -3.41 -13.40
C LEU A 134 14.08 -2.65 -13.55
N LEU A 135 14.07 -1.34 -13.32
CA LEU A 135 12.89 -0.48 -13.55
C LEU A 135 12.44 -0.50 -15.01
N GLU A 136 13.37 -0.42 -15.97
CA GLU A 136 13.05 -0.52 -17.40
C GLU A 136 12.44 -1.88 -17.76
N MET A 137 13.01 -2.96 -17.24
CA MET A 137 12.47 -4.31 -17.44
C MET A 137 11.08 -4.45 -16.83
N THR A 138 10.89 -3.91 -15.62
CA THR A 138 9.60 -3.89 -14.93
C THR A 138 8.56 -3.09 -15.72
N ALA A 139 8.93 -1.95 -16.29
CA ALA A 139 8.04 -1.15 -17.11
C ALA A 139 7.50 -1.92 -18.34
N ALA A 140 8.32 -2.78 -18.96
CA ALA A 140 7.88 -3.63 -20.06
C ALA A 140 6.83 -4.65 -19.59
N VAL A 141 7.03 -5.26 -18.42
CA VAL A 141 6.06 -6.22 -17.83
C VAL A 141 4.75 -5.52 -17.47
N LEU A 142 4.82 -4.34 -16.83
CA LEU A 142 3.64 -3.52 -16.53
C LEU A 142 2.87 -3.16 -17.80
N GLY A 143 3.58 -2.72 -18.85
CA GLY A 143 2.99 -2.41 -20.14
C GLY A 143 2.26 -3.60 -20.77
N ALA A 144 2.86 -4.79 -20.73
CA ALA A 144 2.23 -6.01 -21.21
C ALA A 144 0.99 -6.39 -20.37
N GLY A 145 1.07 -6.22 -19.05
CA GLY A 145 -0.05 -6.43 -18.14
C GLY A 145 -1.24 -5.54 -18.50
N TRP A 146 -1.04 -4.24 -18.62
CA TRP A 146 -2.08 -3.29 -19.01
C TRP A 146 -2.67 -3.57 -20.41
N GLN A 147 -1.82 -3.88 -21.39
CA GLN A 147 -2.26 -4.18 -22.76
C GLN A 147 -3.05 -5.48 -22.86
N SER A 148 -2.86 -6.42 -21.93
CA SER A 148 -3.58 -7.68 -21.92
C SER A 148 -5.09 -7.52 -21.70
N GLY A 149 -5.53 -6.42 -21.06
CA GLY A 149 -6.90 -6.15 -20.66
C GLY A 149 -7.47 -7.15 -19.63
N LYS A 150 -6.60 -7.97 -19.02
CA LYS A 150 -7.01 -9.01 -18.05
C LYS A 150 -6.97 -8.51 -16.61
N PHE A 151 -6.26 -7.40 -16.37
CA PHE A 151 -6.06 -6.84 -15.04
C PHE A 151 -6.76 -5.50 -14.93
N LEU A 152 -7.44 -5.31 -13.83
CA LEU A 152 -8.05 -4.03 -13.49
C LEU A 152 -6.97 -3.02 -13.05
N TYR A 153 -5.90 -3.54 -12.48
CA TYR A 153 -4.77 -2.78 -11.97
C TYR A 153 -3.46 -3.57 -12.09
N VAL A 154 -2.38 -2.91 -12.44
CA VAL A 154 -1.02 -3.48 -12.50
C VAL A 154 -0.05 -2.42 -11.96
N ASP A 155 0.78 -2.77 -10.99
CA ASP A 155 1.79 -1.87 -10.40
C ASP A 155 3.06 -2.64 -10.01
N THR A 156 4.06 -1.91 -9.55
CA THR A 156 5.32 -2.44 -9.01
C THR A 156 5.64 -1.75 -7.69
N ASP A 157 6.31 -2.45 -6.80
CA ASP A 157 6.89 -1.91 -5.57
C ASP A 157 8.24 -1.19 -5.81
N LEU A 158 8.92 -1.49 -6.94
CA LEU A 158 10.13 -0.78 -7.32
C LEU A 158 9.80 0.61 -7.87
N LYS A 159 10.03 1.64 -7.04
CA LYS A 159 9.86 3.06 -7.38
C LYS A 159 11.14 3.81 -7.08
N ILE A 160 11.61 4.60 -8.05
CA ILE A 160 12.78 5.50 -7.91
C ILE A 160 12.24 6.92 -8.05
N ASP A 161 11.41 7.32 -7.11
CA ASP A 161 10.65 8.58 -7.11
C ASP A 161 10.84 9.41 -5.82
N LEU A 162 11.62 8.89 -4.86
CA LEU A 162 11.90 9.60 -3.62
C LEU A 162 13.02 10.63 -3.84
N PRO A 163 12.78 11.94 -3.60
CA PRO A 163 13.84 12.93 -3.62
C PRO A 163 14.93 12.61 -2.59
N GLU A 164 16.17 12.54 -3.04
CA GLU A 164 17.33 12.29 -2.19
C GLU A 164 18.17 13.56 -2.01
N ALA A 165 18.44 13.94 -0.77
CA ALA A 165 19.40 14.99 -0.44
C ALA A 165 20.73 14.36 -0.05
N ARG A 166 21.76 14.53 -0.88
CA ARG A 166 23.11 14.05 -0.62
C ARG A 166 23.94 15.13 0.06
N VAL A 167 24.33 14.90 1.30
CA VAL A 167 25.24 15.78 2.03
C VAL A 167 26.68 15.36 1.74
N VAL A 168 27.47 16.24 1.11
CA VAL A 168 28.87 16.00 0.80
C VAL A 168 29.71 16.84 1.76
N LEU A 169 30.51 16.17 2.60
CA LEU A 169 31.39 16.84 3.57
C LEU A 169 32.73 17.16 2.94
N ASP A 170 33.18 18.42 3.08
CA ASP A 170 34.52 18.86 2.72
C ASP A 170 35.51 18.40 3.82
N ARG A 171 36.23 17.32 3.51
CA ARG A 171 37.12 16.65 4.47
C ARG A 171 38.34 17.52 4.86
N GLU A 172 38.87 18.29 3.91
CA GLU A 172 40.03 19.15 4.17
C GLU A 172 39.64 20.29 5.14
N ARG A 173 38.51 20.92 4.85
CA ARG A 173 37.98 21.99 5.70
C ARG A 173 37.58 21.52 7.09
N LEU A 174 37.05 20.31 7.23
CA LEU A 174 36.76 19.71 8.54
C LEU A 174 38.03 19.51 9.35
N ALA A 175 39.10 18.97 8.72
CA ALA A 175 40.37 18.76 9.37
C ALA A 175 41.00 20.09 9.81
N ASP A 176 40.97 21.13 8.96
CA ASP A 176 41.47 22.47 9.29
C ASP A 176 40.72 23.10 10.48
N LEU A 177 39.46 22.81 10.63
CA LEU A 177 38.63 23.27 11.75
C LEU A 177 38.74 22.39 13.01
N GLY A 178 39.52 21.31 12.95
CA GLY A 178 39.71 20.39 14.06
C GLY A 178 38.55 19.42 14.33
N PHE A 179 37.66 19.26 13.37
CA PHE A 179 36.54 18.26 13.46
C PHE A 179 36.94 16.92 12.86
N ASP A 180 36.53 15.84 13.50
CA ASP A 180 36.64 14.52 12.90
C ASP A 180 35.39 14.17 12.06
N LEU A 181 35.61 13.43 10.99
CA LEU A 181 34.56 13.08 10.04
C LEU A 181 33.47 12.19 10.67
N ALA A 182 33.84 11.30 11.59
CA ALA A 182 32.92 10.38 12.22
C ALA A 182 31.97 11.10 13.17
N GLY A 183 32.51 12.05 13.99
CA GLY A 183 31.71 12.89 14.87
C GLY A 183 30.70 13.74 14.12
N VAL A 184 31.15 14.45 13.08
CA VAL A 184 30.25 15.28 12.25
C VAL A 184 29.19 14.39 11.55
N GLY A 185 29.57 13.21 11.03
CA GLY A 185 28.64 12.27 10.44
C GLY A 185 27.57 11.77 11.42
N GLN A 186 27.98 11.50 12.67
CA GLN A 186 27.05 11.08 13.72
C GLN A 186 26.07 12.19 14.12
N GLU A 187 26.55 13.41 14.26
CA GLU A 187 25.69 14.57 14.57
C GLU A 187 24.70 14.87 13.47
N LEU A 188 25.13 14.87 12.21
CA LEU A 188 24.25 15.02 11.06
C LEU A 188 23.24 13.89 10.96
N GLY A 189 23.66 12.63 11.18
CA GLY A 189 22.77 11.49 11.22
C GLY A 189 21.72 11.60 12.32
N THR A 190 22.09 12.17 13.46
CA THR A 190 21.16 12.41 14.57
C THR A 190 20.15 13.51 14.24
N LEU A 191 20.60 14.63 13.69
CA LEU A 191 19.76 15.80 13.40
C LEU A 191 18.85 15.60 12.17
N LEU A 192 19.39 14.97 11.12
CA LEU A 192 18.66 14.82 9.85
C LEU A 192 17.95 13.45 9.72
N GLY A 193 18.48 12.42 10.35
CA GLY A 193 17.98 11.05 10.26
C GLY A 193 17.01 10.63 11.38
N GLY A 194 16.70 11.53 12.34
CA GLY A 194 15.80 11.23 13.45
C GLY A 194 16.35 10.16 14.41
N ALA A 195 17.67 10.00 14.47
CA ALA A 195 18.31 9.11 15.43
C ALA A 195 18.13 9.63 16.87
N TYR A 196 18.01 8.70 17.83
CA TYR A 196 17.89 9.10 19.22
C TYR A 196 19.28 9.32 19.85
N VAL A 197 19.40 10.34 20.68
CA VAL A 197 20.64 10.68 21.40
C VAL A 197 20.77 9.99 22.75
N ASN A 198 19.66 9.63 23.37
CA ASN A 198 19.64 8.98 24.69
C ASN A 198 18.32 8.23 24.91
N ARG A 199 18.28 7.48 26.02
CA ARG A 199 17.05 6.84 26.56
C ARG A 199 16.90 7.22 28.02
N PHE A 200 15.66 7.34 28.47
CA PHE A 200 15.34 7.50 29.88
C PHE A 200 14.17 6.58 30.26
N ASN A 201 14.15 6.17 31.50
CA ASN A 201 13.08 5.34 32.03
C ASN A 201 12.07 6.21 32.77
N PHE A 202 10.79 6.02 32.45
CA PHE A 202 9.68 6.71 33.10
C PHE A 202 8.50 5.74 33.23
N TYR A 203 8.00 5.55 34.45
CA TYR A 203 6.94 4.56 34.76
C TYR A 203 7.20 3.17 34.15
N ASP A 204 8.36 2.58 34.43
CA ASP A 204 8.79 1.25 33.94
C ASP A 204 8.83 1.08 32.41
N ARG A 205 8.84 2.20 31.66
CA ARG A 205 9.00 2.23 30.21
C ARG A 205 10.23 2.99 29.80
N SER A 206 10.92 2.49 28.78
CA SER A 206 12.09 3.14 28.20
C SER A 206 11.68 4.03 27.02
N TYR A 207 11.94 5.32 27.12
CA TYR A 207 11.65 6.31 26.09
C TYR A 207 12.95 6.73 25.39
N LYS A 208 12.86 7.00 24.09
CA LYS A 208 13.96 7.57 23.29
C LYS A 208 13.87 9.09 23.33
N VAL A 209 15.04 9.75 23.44
CA VAL A 209 15.17 11.20 23.26
C VAL A 209 15.57 11.46 21.82
N ILE A 210 14.68 12.03 21.05
CA ILE A 210 14.89 12.35 19.62
C ILE A 210 14.93 13.87 19.51
N PRO A 211 16.08 14.48 19.10
CA PRO A 211 16.15 15.91 18.83
C PRO A 211 15.32 16.23 17.58
N GLN A 212 14.67 17.37 17.60
CA GLN A 212 13.89 17.91 16.47
C GLN A 212 14.19 19.38 16.29
#